data_8a99d80b26084915f38f9f54b70a9018
#
_entry.id   8a99d80b26084915f38f9f54b70a9018
#
_cell.length_a   1.000
_cell.length_b   1.000
_cell.length_c   1.000
_cell.angle_alpha   90.00
_cell.angle_beta   90.00
_cell.angle_gamma   90.00
#
_symmetry.space_group_name_H-M   'P 1'
#
loop_
_entity.id
_entity.type
_entity.pdbx_description
1 polymer ?
#
loop_
_entity_poly.entity_id
_entity_poly.type
_entity_poly.pdbx_seq_one_letter_code
_entity_poly.pdbx_strand_id
1 'polypeptide(L)'
;MGGAGYGLGAGTEVEPKTRAFYCETLRTLNESGVEYLVGGAFALAPYTGIVRNTKDFDIFIRRGDCERVLAYLAARGYRTEVTFPHWLAKAYCADGSGDFIDIIYGSGNGVAVVDDLWFEHATESEVLGCPARLCPPEEMIWSKSFVQERERFDGADIAHLLRASGDRLDWPRLLARFGPHWRVLLGHLVFYGFAYPGERGRVPAWVLEELTARLLEEARRAPEDGRVCRGTLVSREQYLIDIDAWGYTDARLSEGHMSREEVAHWTDAIGKIK
;
A
#
# COMPACT_ATOMS: atom_id res chain seq x y z
N MET A 1 -25.36 5.96 -6.74
CA MET A 1 -24.45 5.07 -7.50
C MET A 1 -23.61 5.98 -8.39
N GLY A 2 -22.46 6.43 -7.88
CA GLY A 2 -21.48 7.18 -8.66
C GLY A 2 -20.44 6.18 -9.15
N GLY A 3 -20.50 5.81 -10.44
CA GLY A 3 -19.47 5.00 -11.07
C GLY A 3 -18.15 5.76 -11.08
N ALA A 4 -17.09 5.17 -10.55
CA ALA A 4 -15.74 5.69 -10.70
C ALA A 4 -15.43 5.70 -12.20
N GLY A 5 -15.33 6.88 -12.81
CA GLY A 5 -14.92 7.04 -14.20
C GLY A 5 -13.44 6.66 -14.31
N TYR A 6 -13.14 5.66 -15.12
CA TYR A 6 -11.77 5.33 -15.52
C TYR A 6 -11.46 6.05 -16.83
N GLY A 7 -10.34 6.78 -16.88
CA GLY A 7 -9.82 7.42 -18.08
C GLY A 7 -8.42 6.93 -18.40
N LEU A 8 -8.07 6.88 -19.69
CA LEU A 8 -6.69 6.80 -20.15
C LEU A 8 -6.26 8.23 -20.49
N GLY A 9 -5.31 8.80 -19.78
CA GLY A 9 -4.87 10.17 -20.05
C GLY A 9 -3.90 10.74 -19.01
N ALA A 10 -3.31 11.86 -19.36
CA ALA A 10 -2.32 12.54 -18.52
C ALA A 10 -3.00 13.30 -17.36
N GLY A 11 -3.21 12.63 -16.25
CA GLY A 11 -3.56 13.27 -14.97
C GLY A 11 -4.85 12.79 -14.36
N THR A 12 -4.81 12.57 -13.06
CA THR A 12 -5.99 12.35 -12.21
C THR A 12 -6.85 13.62 -12.26
N GLU A 13 -8.14 13.50 -12.61
CA GLU A 13 -9.06 14.64 -12.51
C GLU A 13 -9.28 14.97 -11.04
N VAL A 14 -8.62 16.01 -10.58
CA VAL A 14 -8.73 16.53 -9.22
C VAL A 14 -9.37 17.90 -9.32
N GLU A 15 -10.30 18.21 -8.42
CA GLU A 15 -10.90 19.53 -8.35
C GLU A 15 -9.80 20.62 -8.25
N PRO A 16 -9.94 21.77 -8.94
CA PRO A 16 -8.87 22.76 -9.02
C PRO A 16 -8.35 23.22 -7.64
N LYS A 17 -9.22 23.34 -6.65
CA LYS A 17 -8.85 23.75 -5.29
C LYS A 17 -8.03 22.67 -4.58
N THR A 18 -8.48 21.43 -4.63
CA THR A 18 -7.78 20.27 -4.07
C THR A 18 -6.44 20.07 -4.77
N ARG A 19 -6.39 20.24 -6.11
CA ARG A 19 -5.14 20.21 -6.87
C ARG A 19 -4.16 21.26 -6.39
N ALA A 20 -4.62 22.51 -6.16
CA ALA A 20 -3.77 23.59 -5.67
C ALA A 20 -3.19 23.25 -4.29
N PHE A 21 -4.01 22.68 -3.39
CA PHE A 21 -3.57 22.21 -2.07
C PHE A 21 -2.50 21.11 -2.19
N TYR A 22 -2.69 20.11 -3.03
CA TYR A 22 -1.69 19.05 -3.22
C TYR A 22 -0.39 19.59 -3.81
N CYS A 23 -0.44 20.49 -4.80
CA CYS A 23 0.74 21.13 -5.37
C CYS A 23 1.51 21.97 -4.34
N GLU A 24 0.79 22.72 -3.49
CA GLU A 24 1.41 23.52 -2.42
C GLU A 24 2.06 22.59 -1.38
N THR A 25 1.38 21.51 -1.01
CA THR A 25 1.91 20.51 -0.08
C THR A 25 3.18 19.86 -0.61
N LEU A 26 3.21 19.47 -1.89
CA LEU A 26 4.43 18.93 -2.52
C LEU A 26 5.60 19.92 -2.49
N ARG A 27 5.36 21.21 -2.79
CA ARG A 27 6.39 22.27 -2.70
C ARG A 27 6.90 22.41 -1.26
N THR A 28 5.97 22.47 -0.32
CA THR A 28 6.28 22.55 1.11
C THR A 28 7.13 21.35 1.57
N LEU A 29 6.80 20.14 1.14
CA LEU A 29 7.57 18.94 1.47
C LEU A 29 8.96 18.97 0.80
N ASN A 30 9.07 19.41 -0.44
CA ASN A 30 10.35 19.57 -1.14
C ASN A 30 11.30 20.54 -0.40
N GLU A 31 10.76 21.56 0.26
CA GLU A 31 11.53 22.52 1.08
C GLU A 31 11.89 21.97 2.47
N SER A 32 11.26 20.90 2.92
CA SER A 32 11.44 20.35 4.28
C SER A 32 12.80 19.69 4.50
N GLY A 33 13.47 19.27 3.42
CA GLY A 33 14.66 18.43 3.48
C GLY A 33 14.39 17.00 3.97
N VAL A 34 13.11 16.58 4.06
CA VAL A 34 12.72 15.20 4.35
C VAL A 34 12.47 14.47 3.04
N GLU A 35 13.03 13.28 2.89
CA GLU A 35 12.70 12.43 1.75
C GLU A 35 11.28 11.87 1.90
N TYR A 36 10.52 11.94 0.82
CA TYR A 36 9.20 11.33 0.71
C TYR A 36 9.00 10.74 -0.68
N LEU A 37 8.04 9.83 -0.80
CA LEU A 37 7.62 9.25 -2.08
C LEU A 37 6.12 9.47 -2.25
N VAL A 38 5.69 9.73 -3.48
CA VAL A 38 4.27 9.72 -3.82
C VAL A 38 3.84 8.30 -4.14
N GLY A 39 2.72 7.87 -3.57
CA GLY A 39 2.13 6.56 -3.75
C GLY A 39 0.70 6.61 -4.28
N GLY A 40 -0.09 5.58 -3.93
CA GLY A 40 -1.51 5.51 -4.25
C GLY A 40 -1.85 5.66 -5.73
N ALA A 41 -2.96 6.31 -6.01
CA ALA A 41 -3.43 6.53 -7.38
C ALA A 41 -2.50 7.42 -8.20
N PHE A 42 -1.79 8.36 -7.55
CA PHE A 42 -0.87 9.29 -8.21
C PHE A 42 0.43 8.61 -8.66
N ALA A 43 0.86 7.53 -8.00
CA ALA A 43 1.97 6.71 -8.48
C ALA A 43 1.50 5.63 -9.46
N LEU A 44 0.27 5.11 -9.29
CA LEU A 44 -0.28 4.09 -10.19
C LEU A 44 -0.43 4.62 -11.63
N ALA A 45 -0.88 5.84 -11.80
CA ALA A 45 -1.14 6.43 -13.10
C ALA A 45 0.10 6.52 -14.01
N PRO A 46 1.27 7.01 -13.58
CA PRO A 46 2.50 6.99 -14.37
C PRO A 46 2.95 5.58 -14.79
N TYR A 47 2.76 4.57 -13.93
CA TYR A 47 3.14 3.20 -14.27
C TYR A 47 2.18 2.52 -15.24
N THR A 48 0.88 2.73 -15.07
CA THR A 48 -0.17 1.94 -15.75
C THR A 48 -0.90 2.70 -16.84
N GLY A 49 -0.81 4.03 -16.85
CA GLY A 49 -1.65 4.91 -17.68
C GLY A 49 -3.10 5.02 -17.19
N ILE A 50 -3.46 4.39 -16.07
CA ILE A 50 -4.82 4.41 -15.53
C ILE A 50 -4.98 5.60 -14.59
N VAL A 51 -5.85 6.52 -14.99
CA VAL A 51 -6.22 7.69 -14.18
C VAL A 51 -7.49 7.36 -13.41
N ARG A 52 -7.49 7.68 -12.12
CA ARG A 52 -8.64 7.50 -11.22
C ARG A 52 -8.99 8.81 -10.55
N ASN A 53 -10.28 9.03 -10.38
CA ASN A 53 -10.76 10.05 -9.47
C ASN A 53 -10.48 9.59 -8.03
N THR A 54 -9.60 10.30 -7.34
CA THR A 54 -9.26 10.03 -5.94
C THR A 54 -9.34 11.30 -5.12
N LYS A 55 -9.78 11.17 -3.88
CA LYS A 55 -9.75 12.22 -2.86
C LYS A 55 -8.56 12.08 -1.91
N ASP A 56 -7.83 10.97 -2.02
CA ASP A 56 -6.70 10.66 -1.17
C ASP A 56 -5.41 10.95 -1.92
N PHE A 57 -4.50 11.64 -1.27
CA PHE A 57 -3.15 11.89 -1.76
C PHE A 57 -2.17 11.24 -0.80
N ASP A 58 -1.57 10.13 -1.23
CA ASP A 58 -0.72 9.29 -0.40
C ASP A 58 0.75 9.70 -0.56
N ILE A 59 1.42 10.05 0.53
CA ILE A 59 2.87 10.18 0.60
C ILE A 59 3.44 9.15 1.57
N PHE A 60 4.60 8.63 1.22
CA PHE A 60 5.31 7.62 2.01
C PHE A 60 6.60 8.21 2.55
N ILE A 61 6.83 8.04 3.85
CA ILE A 61 8.02 8.50 4.56
C ILE A 61 8.58 7.39 5.45
N ARG A 62 9.82 7.51 5.87
CA ARG A 62 10.33 6.63 6.94
C ARG A 62 9.62 6.95 8.26
N ARG A 63 9.34 5.93 9.06
CA ARG A 63 8.67 6.12 10.36
C ARG A 63 9.41 7.12 11.25
N GLY A 64 10.75 7.10 11.25
CA GLY A 64 11.57 8.03 12.02
C GLY A 64 11.45 9.50 11.63
N ASP A 65 10.91 9.79 10.44
CA ASP A 65 10.70 11.15 9.96
C ASP A 65 9.31 11.71 10.28
N CYS A 66 8.39 10.88 10.80
CA CYS A 66 6.99 11.25 10.98
C CYS A 66 6.83 12.52 11.83
N GLU A 67 7.39 12.56 13.03
CA GLU A 67 7.29 13.71 13.93
C GLU A 67 7.85 14.98 13.29
N ARG A 68 8.99 14.87 12.59
CA ARG A 68 9.63 16.00 11.89
C ARG A 68 8.74 16.55 10.78
N VAL A 69 8.15 15.67 9.98
CA VAL A 69 7.22 16.06 8.89
C VAL A 69 5.99 16.73 9.46
N LEU A 70 5.35 16.14 10.48
CA LEU A 70 4.15 16.70 11.09
C LEU A 70 4.42 18.07 11.72
N ALA A 71 5.52 18.24 12.46
CA ALA A 71 5.92 19.52 13.02
C ALA A 71 6.20 20.57 11.95
N TYR A 72 6.86 20.18 10.85
CA TYR A 72 7.17 21.07 9.74
C TYR A 72 5.92 21.58 9.03
N LEU A 73 4.95 20.69 8.77
CA LEU A 73 3.66 21.03 8.17
C LEU A 73 2.82 21.88 9.13
N ALA A 74 2.76 21.54 10.42
CA ALA A 74 2.03 22.31 11.43
C ALA A 74 2.55 23.77 11.53
N ALA A 75 3.85 23.97 11.49
CA ALA A 75 4.47 25.31 11.46
C ALA A 75 4.08 26.16 10.23
N ARG A 76 3.53 25.52 9.20
CA ARG A 76 3.03 26.16 7.96
C ARG A 76 1.51 26.23 7.86
N GLY A 77 0.84 25.98 8.98
CA GLY A 77 -0.61 26.15 9.11
C GLY A 77 -1.44 24.90 8.78
N TYR A 78 -0.80 23.75 8.46
CA TYR A 78 -1.56 22.50 8.33
C TYR A 78 -2.03 22.02 9.69
N ARG A 79 -3.25 21.48 9.76
CA ARG A 79 -3.70 20.72 10.93
C ARG A 79 -3.21 19.28 10.79
N THR A 80 -2.38 18.82 11.69
CA THR A 80 -1.79 17.47 11.65
C THR A 80 -2.41 16.55 12.69
N GLU A 81 -2.47 15.25 12.37
CA GLU A 81 -3.07 14.22 13.22
C GLU A 81 -2.35 12.89 13.00
N VAL A 82 -1.97 12.20 14.08
CA VAL A 82 -1.56 10.79 14.02
C VAL A 82 -2.83 9.94 14.13
N THR A 83 -3.26 9.38 13.01
CA THR A 83 -4.51 8.61 12.94
C THR A 83 -4.30 7.20 13.48
N PHE A 84 -3.23 6.54 13.04
CA PHE A 84 -2.82 5.23 13.53
C PHE A 84 -1.31 5.23 13.79
N PRO A 85 -0.88 5.14 15.05
CA PRO A 85 0.53 5.29 15.44
C PRO A 85 1.50 4.33 14.77
N HIS A 86 1.04 3.18 14.28
CA HIS A 86 1.90 2.19 13.63
C HIS A 86 2.11 2.43 12.12
N TRP A 87 1.23 3.23 11.44
CA TRP A 87 1.36 3.32 9.98
C TRP A 87 0.89 4.61 9.31
N LEU A 88 0.02 5.44 9.93
CA LEU A 88 -0.68 6.53 9.25
C LEU A 88 -0.82 7.79 10.10
N ALA A 89 -0.44 8.91 9.52
CA ALA A 89 -0.81 10.24 9.98
C ALA A 89 -1.49 11.02 8.83
N LYS A 90 -2.11 12.15 9.15
CA LYS A 90 -2.79 13.03 8.19
C LYS A 90 -2.36 14.46 8.37
N ALA A 91 -2.31 15.20 7.26
CA ALA A 91 -2.19 16.65 7.29
C ALA A 91 -3.31 17.26 6.45
N TYR A 92 -4.11 18.11 7.09
CA TYR A 92 -5.32 18.74 6.53
C TYR A 92 -5.03 20.17 6.09
N CYS A 93 -5.71 20.60 5.05
CA CYS A 93 -5.73 22.00 4.63
C CYS A 93 -6.32 22.88 5.76
N ALA A 94 -5.68 24.04 5.99
CA ALA A 94 -6.12 24.97 7.04
C ALA A 94 -7.42 25.72 6.74
N ASP A 95 -7.86 25.73 5.49
CA ASP A 95 -9.01 26.52 5.01
C ASP A 95 -10.40 25.91 5.35
N GLY A 96 -10.43 24.76 6.01
CA GLY A 96 -11.66 24.05 6.37
C GLY A 96 -12.34 23.33 5.20
N SER A 97 -11.70 23.19 4.03
CA SER A 97 -12.22 22.42 2.89
C SER A 97 -12.42 20.94 3.19
N GLY A 98 -11.67 20.42 4.16
CA GLY A 98 -11.61 18.99 4.44
C GLY A 98 -10.60 18.24 3.59
N ASP A 99 -9.89 18.92 2.66
CA ASP A 99 -8.79 18.31 1.90
C ASP A 99 -7.65 17.92 2.84
N PHE A 100 -7.05 16.77 2.56
CA PHE A 100 -5.92 16.25 3.36
C PHE A 100 -4.98 15.41 2.50
N ILE A 101 -3.79 15.16 3.04
CA ILE A 101 -2.88 14.14 2.56
C ILE A 101 -2.72 13.05 3.59
N ASP A 102 -2.54 11.82 3.12
CA ASP A 102 -2.14 10.68 3.94
C ASP A 102 -0.62 10.59 4.02
N ILE A 103 -0.08 10.55 5.22
CA ILE A 103 1.35 10.42 5.53
C ILE A 103 1.56 9.01 6.05
N ILE A 104 2.07 8.13 5.18
CA ILE A 104 2.14 6.68 5.38
C ILE A 104 3.59 6.29 5.69
N TYR A 105 3.81 5.52 6.74
CA TYR A 105 5.12 5.02 7.14
C TYR A 105 5.13 3.51 7.44
N GLY A 106 4.05 2.83 7.08
CA GLY A 106 3.87 1.40 7.20
C GLY A 106 2.59 0.93 6.52
N SER A 107 2.10 -0.22 6.92
CA SER A 107 0.81 -0.75 6.47
C SER A 107 -0.09 -1.04 7.67
N GLY A 108 -1.42 -1.01 7.47
CA GLY A 108 -2.39 -1.22 8.53
C GLY A 108 -2.28 -2.57 9.24
N ASN A 109 -1.71 -3.58 8.58
CA ASN A 109 -1.43 -4.90 9.14
C ASN A 109 -0.02 -5.03 9.74
N GLY A 110 0.81 -3.97 9.68
CA GLY A 110 2.17 -3.92 10.20
C GLY A 110 3.25 -4.63 9.35
N VAL A 111 2.88 -5.30 8.25
CA VAL A 111 3.83 -6.10 7.45
C VAL A 111 4.73 -5.22 6.58
N ALA A 112 4.15 -4.29 5.83
CA ALA A 112 4.91 -3.46 4.90
C ALA A 112 5.38 -2.18 5.59
N VAL A 113 6.60 -2.20 6.13
CA VAL A 113 7.26 -1.03 6.72
C VAL A 113 7.98 -0.26 5.62
N VAL A 114 7.87 1.07 5.63
CA VAL A 114 8.61 1.95 4.71
C VAL A 114 10.05 2.05 5.17
N ASP A 115 10.94 1.36 4.46
CA ASP A 115 12.38 1.30 4.71
C ASP A 115 13.20 1.98 3.59
N ASP A 116 14.53 1.91 3.69
CA ASP A 116 15.43 2.56 2.74
C ASP A 116 15.30 2.03 1.31
N LEU A 117 14.96 0.75 1.12
CA LEU A 117 14.80 0.17 -0.21
C LEU A 117 13.67 0.83 -1.02
N TRP A 118 12.63 1.38 -0.36
CA TRP A 118 11.61 2.17 -1.04
C TRP A 118 12.24 3.40 -1.72
N PHE A 119 13.18 4.04 -1.04
CA PHE A 119 13.84 5.27 -1.52
C PHE A 119 14.95 4.96 -2.52
N GLU A 120 15.72 3.90 -2.31
CA GLU A 120 16.80 3.49 -3.22
C GLU A 120 16.29 3.15 -4.62
N HIS A 121 15.08 2.57 -4.71
CA HIS A 121 14.46 2.14 -5.96
C HIS A 121 13.35 3.07 -6.47
N ALA A 122 13.18 4.23 -5.83
CA ALA A 122 12.17 5.21 -6.23
C ALA A 122 12.43 5.78 -7.62
N THR A 123 11.36 6.04 -8.36
CA THR A 123 11.43 6.58 -9.72
C THR A 123 11.19 8.09 -9.69
N GLU A 124 12.12 8.87 -10.27
CA GLU A 124 11.93 10.29 -10.48
C GLU A 124 10.76 10.53 -11.45
N SER A 125 9.89 11.50 -11.13
CA SER A 125 8.70 11.81 -11.91
C SER A 125 8.22 13.23 -11.65
N GLU A 126 7.12 13.59 -12.29
CA GLU A 126 6.38 14.82 -12.04
C GLU A 126 4.93 14.45 -11.65
N VAL A 127 4.47 14.98 -10.53
CA VAL A 127 3.11 14.79 -10.04
C VAL A 127 2.44 16.15 -9.92
N LEU A 128 1.33 16.34 -10.63
CA LEU A 128 0.58 17.60 -10.67
C LEU A 128 1.41 18.84 -11.11
N GLY A 129 2.50 18.64 -11.86
CA GLY A 129 3.40 19.70 -12.27
C GLY A 129 4.51 20.01 -11.24
N CYS A 130 4.68 19.19 -10.23
CA CYS A 130 5.72 19.31 -9.22
C CYS A 130 6.70 18.13 -9.31
N PRO A 131 8.03 18.36 -9.22
CA PRO A 131 8.99 17.27 -9.10
C PRO A 131 8.68 16.39 -7.88
N ALA A 132 8.66 15.08 -8.08
CA ALA A 132 8.41 14.12 -7.03
C ALA A 132 9.07 12.77 -7.36
N ARG A 133 9.26 11.93 -6.34
CA ARG A 133 9.69 10.55 -6.49
C ARG A 133 8.51 9.63 -6.20
N LEU A 134 8.34 8.59 -7.02
CA LEU A 134 7.25 7.63 -6.89
C LEU A 134 7.69 6.40 -6.11
N CYS A 135 6.77 5.83 -5.33
CA CYS A 135 6.95 4.49 -4.76
C CYS A 135 7.26 3.50 -5.88
N PRO A 136 8.28 2.64 -5.72
CA PRO A 136 8.58 1.62 -6.71
C PRO A 136 7.40 0.66 -6.91
N PRO A 137 7.22 0.10 -8.10
CA PRO A 137 6.08 -0.79 -8.38
C PRO A 137 6.11 -2.07 -7.54
N GLU A 138 7.29 -2.58 -7.16
CA GLU A 138 7.42 -3.77 -6.31
C GLU A 138 6.88 -3.52 -4.90
N GLU A 139 7.21 -2.39 -4.28
CA GLU A 139 6.71 -2.00 -2.97
C GLU A 139 5.21 -1.68 -3.02
N MET A 140 4.73 -1.11 -4.11
CA MET A 140 3.29 -0.91 -4.33
C MET A 140 2.55 -2.26 -4.44
N ILE A 141 3.09 -3.23 -5.20
CA ILE A 141 2.53 -4.58 -5.29
C ILE A 141 2.53 -5.23 -3.91
N TRP A 142 3.67 -5.17 -3.19
CA TRP A 142 3.81 -5.78 -1.87
C TRP A 142 2.79 -5.22 -0.87
N SER A 143 2.74 -3.92 -0.67
CA SER A 143 1.83 -3.30 0.32
C SER A 143 0.35 -3.51 -0.03
N LYS A 144 -0.01 -3.42 -1.32
CA LYS A 144 -1.40 -3.60 -1.79
C LYS A 144 -1.88 -5.05 -1.75
N SER A 145 -0.98 -6.03 -1.82
CA SER A 145 -1.33 -7.46 -1.86
C SER A 145 -2.05 -7.94 -0.60
N PHE A 146 -1.86 -7.25 0.51
CA PHE A 146 -2.52 -7.55 1.78
C PHE A 146 -3.87 -6.83 1.96
N VAL A 147 -4.35 -6.06 0.98
CA VAL A 147 -5.65 -5.39 1.07
C VAL A 147 -6.70 -6.27 0.40
N GLN A 148 -7.32 -7.17 1.19
CA GLN A 148 -8.33 -8.13 0.76
C GLN A 148 -9.57 -8.07 1.67
N GLU A 149 -10.00 -6.86 1.99
CA GLU A 149 -11.19 -6.61 2.77
C GLU A 149 -12.46 -6.85 1.94
N ARG A 150 -13.60 -7.05 2.59
CA ARG A 150 -14.89 -7.19 1.89
C ARG A 150 -15.20 -5.98 1.00
N GLU A 151 -14.96 -4.78 1.52
CA GLU A 151 -15.30 -3.52 0.87
C GLU A 151 -14.16 -2.97 0.00
N ARG A 152 -12.95 -3.52 0.13
CA ARG A 152 -11.76 -3.07 -0.57
C ARG A 152 -10.83 -4.22 -0.90
N PHE A 153 -10.64 -4.44 -2.20
CA PHE A 153 -9.71 -5.40 -2.75
C PHE A 153 -8.80 -4.74 -3.78
N ASP A 154 -7.53 -4.60 -3.47
CA ASP A 154 -6.56 -3.92 -4.34
C ASP A 154 -5.95 -4.84 -5.43
N GLY A 155 -6.48 -6.04 -5.60
CA GLY A 155 -5.97 -7.01 -6.58
C GLY A 155 -6.01 -6.54 -8.04
N ALA A 156 -6.94 -5.64 -8.39
CA ALA A 156 -6.97 -5.03 -9.71
C ALA A 156 -5.77 -4.11 -9.95
N ASP A 157 -5.35 -3.33 -8.94
CA ASP A 157 -4.17 -2.47 -9.01
C ASP A 157 -2.90 -3.29 -9.21
N ILE A 158 -2.78 -4.41 -8.48
CA ILE A 158 -1.67 -5.34 -8.62
C ILE A 158 -1.63 -5.93 -10.02
N ALA A 159 -2.77 -6.38 -10.54
CA ALA A 159 -2.86 -6.93 -11.88
C ALA A 159 -2.50 -5.89 -12.95
N HIS A 160 -2.88 -4.63 -12.77
CA HIS A 160 -2.51 -3.54 -13.68
C HIS A 160 -1.01 -3.21 -13.60
N LEU A 161 -0.40 -3.22 -12.40
CA LEU A 161 1.05 -3.04 -12.24
C LEU A 161 1.82 -4.20 -12.87
N LEU A 162 1.41 -5.45 -12.66
CA LEU A 162 2.00 -6.63 -13.31
C LEU A 162 1.91 -6.54 -14.84
N ARG A 163 0.75 -6.15 -15.35
CA ARG A 163 0.54 -5.96 -16.79
C ARG A 163 1.43 -4.85 -17.38
N ALA A 164 1.57 -3.75 -16.68
CA ALA A 164 2.32 -2.59 -17.16
C ALA A 164 3.83 -2.70 -16.97
N SER A 165 4.28 -3.41 -15.95
CA SER A 165 5.68 -3.39 -15.50
C SER A 165 6.31 -4.78 -15.33
N GLY A 166 5.56 -5.87 -15.49
CA GLY A 166 6.01 -7.23 -15.14
C GLY A 166 7.32 -7.67 -15.78
N ASP A 167 7.61 -7.21 -16.99
CA ASP A 167 8.87 -7.45 -17.72
C ASP A 167 10.06 -6.61 -17.19
N ARG A 168 9.81 -5.63 -16.33
CA ARG A 168 10.82 -4.70 -15.77
C ARG A 168 10.95 -4.78 -14.26
N LEU A 169 10.05 -5.52 -13.58
CA LEU A 169 10.11 -5.71 -12.13
C LEU A 169 11.39 -6.41 -11.72
N ASP A 170 11.97 -5.98 -10.61
CA ASP A 170 13.00 -6.74 -9.89
C ASP A 170 12.34 -7.88 -9.12
N TRP A 171 12.12 -9.00 -9.81
CA TRP A 171 11.45 -10.17 -9.25
C TRP A 171 12.16 -10.78 -8.05
N PRO A 172 13.52 -10.89 -8.00
CA PRO A 172 14.22 -11.31 -6.80
C PRO A 172 13.91 -10.42 -5.59
N ARG A 173 13.89 -9.10 -5.76
CA ARG A 173 13.54 -8.15 -4.71
C ARG A 173 12.07 -8.30 -4.30
N LEU A 174 11.16 -8.40 -5.26
CA LEU A 174 9.74 -8.61 -4.97
C LEU A 174 9.50 -9.90 -4.17
N LEU A 175 10.13 -11.01 -4.55
CA LEU A 175 10.07 -12.26 -3.80
C LEU A 175 10.63 -12.10 -2.38
N ALA A 176 11.74 -11.38 -2.22
CA ALA A 176 12.33 -11.09 -0.92
C ALA A 176 11.41 -10.25 -0.03
N ARG A 177 10.67 -9.26 -0.60
CA ARG A 177 9.66 -8.45 0.12
C ARG A 177 8.55 -9.30 0.71
N PHE A 178 8.08 -10.29 -0.05
CA PHE A 178 7.04 -11.19 0.45
C PHE A 178 7.56 -12.19 1.48
N GLY A 179 8.81 -12.63 1.38
CA GLY A 179 9.43 -13.53 2.36
C GLY A 179 8.53 -14.69 2.77
N PRO A 180 8.14 -14.80 4.06
CA PRO A 180 7.26 -15.87 4.56
C PRO A 180 5.83 -15.79 4.01
N HIS A 181 5.43 -14.62 3.51
CA HIS A 181 4.08 -14.37 2.95
C HIS A 181 3.99 -14.63 1.44
N TRP A 182 4.93 -15.37 0.87
CA TRP A 182 5.01 -15.68 -0.57
C TRP A 182 3.70 -16.26 -1.15
N ARG A 183 2.86 -16.92 -0.33
CA ARG A 183 1.57 -17.44 -0.77
C ARG A 183 0.60 -16.34 -1.19
N VAL A 184 0.69 -15.16 -0.59
CA VAL A 184 -0.11 -13.99 -0.97
C VAL A 184 0.29 -13.54 -2.38
N LEU A 185 1.60 -13.46 -2.66
CA LEU A 185 2.09 -13.17 -4.01
C LEU A 185 1.63 -14.24 -5.02
N LEU A 186 1.83 -15.53 -4.71
CA LEU A 186 1.38 -16.62 -5.60
C LEU A 186 -0.10 -16.50 -5.93
N GLY A 187 -0.95 -16.21 -4.95
CA GLY A 187 -2.39 -16.01 -5.17
C GLY A 187 -2.67 -14.89 -6.18
N HIS A 188 -2.00 -13.75 -6.07
CA HIS A 188 -2.14 -12.65 -7.02
C HIS A 188 -1.60 -13.00 -8.43
N LEU A 189 -0.49 -13.75 -8.52
CA LEU A 189 0.06 -14.18 -9.82
C LEU A 189 -0.87 -15.19 -10.52
N VAL A 190 -1.48 -16.11 -9.78
CA VAL A 190 -2.50 -17.04 -10.31
C VAL A 190 -3.72 -16.25 -10.79
N PHE A 191 -4.20 -15.30 -9.98
CA PHE A 191 -5.32 -14.43 -10.35
C PHE A 191 -4.99 -13.56 -11.58
N TYR A 192 -3.77 -13.04 -11.66
CA TYR A 192 -3.31 -12.29 -12.85
C TYR A 192 -3.40 -13.14 -14.12
N GLY A 193 -2.93 -14.40 -14.07
CA GLY A 193 -3.02 -15.34 -15.20
C GLY A 193 -4.45 -15.68 -15.61
N PHE A 194 -5.39 -15.65 -14.65
CA PHE A 194 -6.83 -15.76 -14.94
C PHE A 194 -7.36 -14.48 -15.60
N ALA A 195 -7.03 -13.30 -15.06
CA ALA A 195 -7.53 -12.01 -15.57
C ALA A 195 -6.98 -11.68 -16.98
N TYR A 196 -5.71 -12.02 -17.23
CA TYR A 196 -4.99 -11.71 -18.47
C TYR A 196 -4.33 -12.96 -19.09
N PRO A 197 -5.10 -13.94 -19.57
CA PRO A 197 -4.55 -15.21 -20.05
C PRO A 197 -3.60 -15.06 -21.24
N GLY A 198 -3.77 -14.03 -22.06
CA GLY A 198 -2.90 -13.70 -23.19
C GLY A 198 -1.61 -12.97 -22.81
N GLU A 199 -1.52 -12.43 -21.60
CA GLU A 199 -0.37 -11.64 -21.13
C GLU A 199 0.40 -12.33 -19.99
N ARG A 200 0.17 -13.63 -19.76
CA ARG A 200 0.83 -14.41 -18.68
C ARG A 200 2.35 -14.34 -18.72
N GLY A 201 2.95 -14.17 -19.90
CA GLY A 201 4.39 -14.05 -20.07
C GLY A 201 5.02 -12.78 -19.46
N ARG A 202 4.22 -11.83 -18.94
CA ARG A 202 4.73 -10.72 -18.14
C ARG A 202 5.30 -11.16 -16.79
N VAL A 203 4.85 -12.31 -16.30
CA VAL A 203 5.42 -12.97 -15.12
C VAL A 203 6.43 -14.01 -15.63
N PRO A 204 7.72 -13.91 -15.28
CA PRO A 204 8.73 -14.89 -15.70
C PRO A 204 8.38 -16.30 -15.21
N ALA A 205 8.57 -17.30 -16.08
CA ALA A 205 8.23 -18.69 -15.76
C ALA A 205 8.91 -19.17 -14.47
N TRP A 206 10.17 -18.81 -14.27
CA TRP A 206 10.95 -19.23 -13.10
C TRP A 206 10.34 -18.77 -11.77
N VAL A 207 9.64 -17.62 -11.75
CA VAL A 207 8.94 -17.11 -10.53
C VAL A 207 7.82 -18.06 -10.14
N LEU A 208 7.00 -18.46 -11.13
CA LEU A 208 5.91 -19.41 -10.89
C LEU A 208 6.44 -20.80 -10.55
N GLU A 209 7.51 -21.24 -11.21
CA GLU A 209 8.19 -22.51 -10.92
C GLU A 209 8.70 -22.54 -9.47
N GLU A 210 9.38 -21.48 -9.02
CA GLU A 210 9.88 -21.37 -7.66
C GLU A 210 8.75 -21.38 -6.62
N LEU A 211 7.71 -20.55 -6.81
CA LEU A 211 6.61 -20.46 -5.85
C LEU A 211 5.76 -21.73 -5.80
N THR A 212 5.54 -22.39 -6.94
CA THR A 212 4.83 -23.67 -6.99
C THR A 212 5.67 -24.81 -6.42
N ALA A 213 7.00 -24.80 -6.60
CA ALA A 213 7.89 -25.76 -5.98
C ALA A 213 7.84 -25.65 -4.45
N ARG A 214 7.87 -24.43 -3.89
CA ARG A 214 7.68 -24.18 -2.44
C ARG A 214 6.34 -24.73 -1.96
N LEU A 215 5.25 -24.47 -2.71
CA LEU A 215 3.91 -24.96 -2.37
C LEU A 215 3.85 -26.49 -2.30
N LEU A 216 4.44 -27.17 -3.30
CA LEU A 216 4.47 -28.64 -3.35
C LEU A 216 5.36 -29.25 -2.27
N GLU A 217 6.45 -28.58 -1.92
CA GLU A 217 7.34 -29.01 -0.84
C GLU A 217 6.65 -28.92 0.51
N GLU A 218 5.98 -27.79 0.81
CA GLU A 218 5.23 -27.63 2.05
C GLU A 218 4.04 -28.60 2.15
N ALA A 219 3.35 -28.88 1.02
CA ALA A 219 2.25 -29.86 1.01
C ALA A 219 2.70 -31.30 1.34
N ARG A 220 4.00 -31.59 1.26
CA ARG A 220 4.56 -32.91 1.61
C ARG A 220 5.04 -32.97 3.07
N ARG A 221 5.16 -31.83 3.74
CA ARG A 221 5.54 -31.75 5.15
C ARG A 221 4.34 -31.88 6.06
N ALA A 222 4.56 -32.29 7.29
CA ALA A 222 3.52 -32.19 8.31
C ALA A 222 3.09 -30.73 8.51
N PRO A 223 1.79 -30.45 8.75
CA PRO A 223 1.37 -29.11 9.10
C PRO A 223 2.18 -28.53 10.26
N GLU A 224 2.40 -27.21 10.24
CA GLU A 224 3.02 -26.52 11.37
C GLU A 224 2.17 -26.67 12.63
N ASP A 225 2.82 -26.94 13.76
CA ASP A 225 2.17 -26.90 15.06
C ASP A 225 1.91 -25.45 15.43
N GLY A 226 0.65 -25.07 15.54
CA GLY A 226 0.28 -23.74 16.00
C GLY A 226 -1.04 -23.26 15.38
N ARG A 227 -1.81 -22.56 16.22
CA ARG A 227 -3.09 -21.98 15.82
C ARG A 227 -2.89 -20.49 15.54
N VAL A 228 -2.15 -20.16 14.48
CA VAL A 228 -1.98 -18.77 14.02
C VAL A 228 -2.89 -18.52 12.81
N CYS A 229 -3.71 -17.47 12.89
CA CYS A 229 -4.52 -17.02 11.77
C CYS A 229 -3.81 -15.88 11.05
N ARG A 230 -3.25 -16.16 9.85
CA ARG A 230 -2.67 -15.15 8.96
C ARG A 230 -3.71 -14.40 8.13
N GLY A 231 -4.97 -14.81 8.21
CA GLY A 231 -6.07 -14.10 7.58
C GLY A 231 -6.22 -12.66 8.07
N THR A 232 -5.89 -12.39 9.34
CA THR A 232 -5.87 -11.05 9.93
C THR A 232 -4.86 -10.09 9.27
N LEU A 233 -3.85 -10.60 8.56
CA LEU A 233 -2.92 -9.81 7.77
C LEU A 233 -3.51 -9.31 6.44
N VAL A 234 -4.55 -9.96 5.93
CA VAL A 234 -5.19 -9.59 4.66
C VAL A 234 -6.56 -8.94 4.85
N SER A 235 -7.27 -9.28 5.94
CA SER A 235 -8.51 -8.60 6.33
C SER A 235 -8.62 -8.50 7.84
N ARG A 236 -8.73 -7.26 8.32
CA ARG A 236 -8.86 -6.97 9.76
C ARG A 236 -10.21 -7.40 10.34
N GLU A 237 -11.24 -7.55 9.51
CA GLU A 237 -12.62 -7.85 9.95
C GLU A 237 -13.00 -9.31 9.75
N GLN A 238 -12.74 -9.85 8.56
CA GLN A 238 -13.33 -11.13 8.15
C GLN A 238 -12.80 -12.32 8.94
N TYR A 239 -11.62 -12.20 9.57
CA TYR A 239 -10.99 -13.24 10.37
C TYR A 239 -11.03 -12.97 11.89
N LEU A 240 -11.86 -12.02 12.37
CA LEU A 240 -12.02 -11.80 13.81
C LEU A 240 -12.66 -13.01 14.52
N ILE A 241 -13.58 -13.70 13.85
CA ILE A 241 -14.19 -14.91 14.39
C ILE A 241 -13.17 -16.00 14.72
N ASP A 242 -12.09 -16.10 13.93
CA ASP A 242 -10.99 -17.05 14.15
C ASP A 242 -10.28 -16.76 15.47
N ILE A 243 -10.08 -15.47 15.77
CA ILE A 243 -9.41 -15.03 16.98
C ILE A 243 -10.34 -15.12 18.18
N ASP A 244 -11.55 -14.53 18.07
CA ASP A 244 -12.44 -14.31 19.20
C ASP A 244 -13.17 -15.60 19.64
N ALA A 245 -13.51 -16.49 18.70
CA ALA A 245 -14.31 -17.66 18.97
C ALA A 245 -13.58 -18.99 18.74
N TRP A 246 -12.67 -19.06 17.75
CA TRP A 246 -12.02 -20.33 17.40
C TRP A 246 -10.63 -20.50 18.04
N GLY A 247 -10.15 -19.48 18.78
CA GLY A 247 -8.93 -19.54 19.59
C GLY A 247 -7.65 -19.57 18.77
N TYR A 248 -7.64 -18.95 17.60
CA TYR A 248 -6.41 -18.71 16.85
C TYR A 248 -5.67 -17.50 17.40
N THR A 249 -4.36 -17.50 17.27
CA THR A 249 -3.52 -16.32 17.56
C THR A 249 -3.53 -15.38 16.35
N ASP A 250 -3.66 -14.09 16.63
CA ASP A 250 -3.65 -13.04 15.62
C ASP A 250 -2.22 -12.84 15.08
N ALA A 251 -2.02 -13.08 13.78
CA ALA A 251 -0.71 -12.94 13.13
C ALA A 251 -0.19 -11.48 13.11
N ARG A 252 -1.05 -10.48 13.28
CA ARG A 252 -0.62 -9.07 13.38
C ARG A 252 0.30 -8.85 14.58
N LEU A 253 0.14 -9.62 15.66
CA LEU A 253 0.99 -9.54 16.86
C LEU A 253 2.39 -10.14 16.64
N SER A 254 2.52 -11.21 15.86
CA SER A 254 3.77 -11.95 15.67
C SER A 254 4.49 -11.62 14.36
N GLU A 255 3.75 -11.43 13.28
CA GLU A 255 4.27 -11.25 11.92
C GLU A 255 4.04 -9.81 11.40
N GLY A 256 3.03 -9.10 11.94
CA GLY A 256 2.79 -7.68 11.68
C GLY A 256 3.54 -6.76 12.65
N HIS A 257 4.24 -7.31 13.65
CA HIS A 257 4.99 -6.55 14.65
C HIS A 257 4.18 -5.46 15.37
N MET A 258 2.85 -5.64 15.46
CA MET A 258 1.94 -4.70 16.11
C MET A 258 1.82 -5.01 17.60
N SER A 259 1.66 -3.98 18.42
CA SER A 259 1.24 -4.13 19.81
C SER A 259 -0.24 -4.52 19.91
N ARG A 260 -0.67 -5.00 21.08
CA ARG A 260 -2.08 -5.30 21.33
C ARG A 260 -2.98 -4.06 21.21
N GLU A 261 -2.47 -2.92 21.65
CA GLU A 261 -3.16 -1.63 21.57
C GLU A 261 -3.31 -1.17 20.13
N GLU A 262 -2.28 -1.32 19.29
CA GLU A 262 -2.34 -0.99 17.86
C GLU A 262 -3.33 -1.90 17.13
N VAL A 263 -3.33 -3.20 17.40
CA VAL A 263 -4.32 -4.15 16.85
C VAL A 263 -5.73 -3.76 17.25
N ALA A 264 -5.98 -3.47 18.52
CA ALA A 264 -7.29 -3.05 19.01
C ALA A 264 -7.73 -1.75 18.34
N HIS A 265 -6.87 -0.72 18.33
CA HIS A 265 -7.17 0.57 17.72
C HIS A 265 -7.49 0.44 16.22
N TRP A 266 -6.72 -0.38 15.49
CA TRP A 266 -6.95 -0.63 14.06
C TRP A 266 -8.26 -1.40 13.82
N THR A 267 -8.59 -2.36 14.68
CA THR A 267 -9.83 -3.14 14.62
C THR A 267 -11.06 -2.29 14.95
N ASP A 268 -10.99 -1.43 15.98
CA ASP A 268 -12.07 -0.53 16.40
C ASP A 268 -12.42 0.54 15.34
N ALA A 269 -11.56 0.75 14.37
CA ALA A 269 -11.81 1.65 13.25
C ALA A 269 -12.65 1.02 12.12
N ILE A 270 -13.02 -0.28 12.21
CA ILE A 270 -13.91 -0.94 11.25
C ILE A 270 -15.23 -0.19 11.19
N GLY A 271 -15.65 0.16 9.97
CA GLY A 271 -16.89 0.91 9.72
C GLY A 271 -16.84 2.41 10.05
N LYS A 272 -15.75 2.93 10.62
CA LYS A 272 -15.57 4.36 10.94
C LYS A 272 -14.77 5.12 9.87
N ILE A 273 -13.97 4.40 9.08
CA ILE A 273 -13.21 4.95 7.95
C ILE A 273 -14.02 4.68 6.69
N LYS A 274 -14.64 5.74 6.16
CA LYS A 274 -15.33 5.74 4.85
C LYS A 274 -14.60 6.66 3.90
#